data_704b2528708ca7c6ff79acba55ff5374
#
_entry.id   704b2528708ca7c6ff79acba55ff5374
#
_cell.length_a   1.000
_cell.length_b   1.000
_cell.length_c   1.000
_cell.angle_alpha   90.00
_cell.angle_beta   90.00
_cell.angle_gamma   90.00
#
_symmetry.space_group_name_H-M   'P 1'
#
loop_
_entity.id
_entity.type
_entity.pdbx_description
1 polymer ?
#
loop_
_entity_poly.entity_id
_entity_poly.type
_entity_poly.pdbx_seq_one_letter_code
_entity_poly.pdbx_strand_id
1 'polypeptide(L)'
;MTNIDRLKRARKFVNVTGAALVALIAWTAAAQAADCPRQGTLGTLRILSVDAATTPRVGLKEYPQTLPLEDHEVVLTFDDGPWLPTTPRVLAALAQECVRATFFLIGKPASEHPNLVRRIAAEGHTIGHHTWLHRSLMQIKPSETTEEIDHGISAVEMALRGVATSTPSTPFFRFPGFETTPATLDLLQSRGIVVFGTDLWASDWDPMTPKHELKLIIDRLNIARKGIILFHDPKARTAAMLPDFLRYLKDNHYRVVHLVPTGPGVDFDGAL
;
A
#
# COMPACT_ATOMS: atom_id res chain seq x y z
N MET A 1 41.44 -41.94 -79.97
CA MET A 1 41.40 -40.47 -79.97
C MET A 1 40.68 -40.04 -78.72
N THR A 2 41.44 -39.71 -77.65
CA THR A 2 41.49 -38.43 -76.95
C THR A 2 40.13 -38.07 -76.31
N ASN A 3 39.99 -37.83 -75.02
CA ASN A 3 40.83 -37.02 -74.14
C ASN A 3 40.28 -37.04 -72.69
N ILE A 4 41.14 -37.24 -71.79
CA ILE A 4 41.48 -36.38 -70.61
C ILE A 4 40.38 -36.16 -69.55
N ASP A 5 40.73 -36.73 -68.43
CA ASP A 5 40.48 -36.38 -67.06
C ASP A 5 40.12 -34.91 -66.72
N ARG A 6 39.22 -34.74 -65.82
CA ARG A 6 39.31 -33.76 -64.77
C ARG A 6 38.59 -34.19 -63.47
N LEU A 7 39.41 -34.55 -62.50
CA LEU A 7 39.03 -34.62 -61.11
C LEU A 7 38.42 -33.29 -60.62
N LYS A 8 37.23 -33.32 -60.08
CA LYS A 8 36.73 -32.25 -59.25
C LYS A 8 36.58 -32.75 -57.80
N ARG A 9 37.50 -32.33 -56.95
CA ARG A 9 37.43 -32.48 -55.50
C ARG A 9 36.18 -31.73 -54.95
N ALA A 10 35.25 -32.48 -54.39
CA ALA A 10 34.17 -31.87 -53.60
C ALA A 10 34.71 -31.49 -52.22
N ARG A 11 34.80 -30.22 -51.95
CA ARG A 11 35.02 -29.66 -50.58
C ARG A 11 33.71 -29.78 -49.83
N LYS A 12 33.66 -30.62 -48.78
CA LYS A 12 32.58 -30.61 -47.77
C LYS A 12 32.72 -29.33 -46.93
N PHE A 13 31.76 -28.44 -47.08
CA PHE A 13 31.55 -27.34 -46.11
C PHE A 13 30.78 -27.92 -44.93
N VAL A 14 31.43 -27.98 -43.78
CA VAL A 14 30.76 -28.21 -42.49
C VAL A 14 30.19 -26.90 -42.03
N ASN A 15 28.87 -26.73 -42.15
CA ASN A 15 28.16 -25.62 -41.52
C ASN A 15 27.97 -25.93 -40.05
N VAL A 16 28.77 -25.30 -39.21
CA VAL A 16 28.53 -25.26 -37.76
C VAL A 16 27.62 -24.07 -37.50
N THR A 17 26.31 -24.33 -37.41
CA THR A 17 25.35 -23.35 -36.89
C THR A 17 25.44 -23.33 -35.36
N GLY A 18 26.26 -22.43 -34.84
CA GLY A 18 26.26 -22.14 -33.42
C GLY A 18 24.98 -21.39 -33.02
N ALA A 19 24.08 -22.09 -32.36
CA ALA A 19 22.94 -21.45 -31.71
C ALA A 19 23.43 -20.73 -30.44
N ALA A 20 23.59 -19.42 -30.49
CA ALA A 20 23.83 -18.60 -29.33
C ALA A 20 22.52 -18.48 -28.53
N LEU A 21 22.45 -19.18 -27.41
CA LEU A 21 21.40 -18.95 -26.39
C LEU A 21 21.66 -17.57 -25.75
N VAL A 22 20.89 -16.56 -26.17
CA VAL A 22 20.81 -15.29 -25.46
C VAL A 22 19.90 -15.52 -24.25
N ALA A 23 20.48 -15.72 -23.08
CA ALA A 23 19.77 -15.71 -21.82
C ALA A 23 19.31 -14.26 -21.55
N LEU A 24 18.03 -13.97 -21.78
CA LEU A 24 17.37 -12.75 -21.32
C LEU A 24 17.26 -12.82 -19.79
N ILE A 25 18.23 -12.21 -19.11
CA ILE A 25 18.11 -11.91 -17.68
C ILE A 25 17.11 -10.75 -17.58
N ALA A 26 15.86 -11.06 -17.28
CA ALA A 26 14.88 -10.07 -16.90
C ALA A 26 15.30 -9.47 -15.54
N TRP A 27 15.94 -8.32 -15.57
CA TRP A 27 16.12 -7.51 -14.39
C TRP A 27 14.74 -6.92 -14.04
N THR A 28 14.10 -7.48 -13.02
CA THR A 28 12.99 -6.79 -12.38
C THR A 28 13.58 -5.59 -11.65
N ALA A 29 13.51 -4.43 -12.27
CA ALA A 29 13.82 -3.17 -11.58
C ALA A 29 12.80 -3.04 -10.43
N ALA A 30 13.24 -3.25 -9.20
CA ALA A 30 12.47 -2.81 -8.05
C ALA A 30 12.36 -1.29 -8.16
N ALA A 31 11.15 -0.77 -8.29
CA ALA A 31 10.93 0.67 -8.29
C ALA A 31 11.46 1.22 -6.95
N GLN A 32 12.54 1.98 -7.02
CA GLN A 32 13.11 2.64 -5.85
C GLN A 32 12.18 3.80 -5.47
N ALA A 33 11.92 3.93 -4.17
CA ALA A 33 11.24 5.12 -3.66
C ALA A 33 12.07 6.36 -4.01
N ALA A 34 11.40 7.47 -4.34
CA ALA A 34 12.08 8.71 -4.65
C ALA A 34 13.03 9.12 -3.50
N ASP A 35 14.23 9.51 -3.85
CA ASP A 35 15.27 9.88 -2.87
C ASP A 35 14.76 11.00 -1.95
N CYS A 36 14.87 10.78 -0.66
CA CYS A 36 14.59 11.81 0.32
C CYS A 36 15.68 12.91 0.23
N PRO A 37 15.31 14.19 0.07
CA PRO A 37 16.27 15.28 0.00
C PRO A 37 17.02 15.51 1.32
N ARG A 38 16.61 14.87 2.40
CA ARG A 38 17.20 15.01 3.74
C ARG A 38 18.05 13.80 4.09
N GLN A 39 19.31 14.03 4.38
CA GLN A 39 20.19 12.97 4.86
C GLN A 39 19.83 12.54 6.28
N GLY A 40 19.98 11.25 6.58
CA GLY A 40 19.77 10.71 7.91
C GLY A 40 18.31 10.53 8.32
N THR A 41 17.36 10.58 7.39
CA THR A 41 15.95 10.25 7.63
C THR A 41 15.70 8.75 7.55
N LEU A 42 14.54 8.29 8.08
CA LEU A 42 14.11 6.90 7.96
C LEU A 42 13.88 6.51 6.49
N GLY A 43 13.18 7.37 5.75
CA GLY A 43 12.86 7.16 4.35
C GLY A 43 11.84 6.05 4.10
N THR A 44 11.46 5.90 2.83
CA THR A 44 10.70 4.75 2.32
C THR A 44 11.65 3.89 1.50
N LEU A 45 11.95 2.69 1.98
CA LEU A 45 13.00 1.85 1.38
C LEU A 45 12.63 1.32 0.00
N ARG A 46 11.41 0.80 -0.14
CA ARG A 46 10.91 0.22 -1.39
C ARG A 46 9.42 0.39 -1.55
N ILE A 47 8.98 0.25 -2.79
CA ILE A 47 7.58 0.18 -3.16
C ILE A 47 7.21 -1.29 -3.36
N LEU A 48 6.09 -1.71 -2.78
CA LEU A 48 5.50 -3.03 -2.97
C LEU A 48 4.18 -2.89 -3.73
N SER A 49 4.15 -3.42 -4.94
CA SER A 49 2.92 -3.49 -5.72
C SER A 49 2.03 -4.62 -5.22
N VAL A 50 0.75 -4.32 -5.01
CA VAL A 50 -0.25 -5.28 -4.52
C VAL A 50 -1.32 -5.48 -5.58
N ASP A 51 -1.54 -6.76 -5.95
CA ASP A 51 -2.49 -7.18 -6.98
C ASP A 51 -3.63 -8.00 -6.36
N ALA A 52 -4.87 -7.58 -6.61
CA ALA A 52 -6.06 -8.26 -6.12
C ALA A 52 -6.22 -9.69 -6.64
N ALA A 53 -5.69 -10.02 -7.83
CA ALA A 53 -5.77 -11.37 -8.38
C ALA A 53 -4.90 -12.37 -7.63
N THR A 54 -3.74 -11.93 -7.13
CA THR A 54 -2.79 -12.78 -6.39
C THR A 54 -2.88 -12.59 -4.87
N THR A 55 -3.35 -11.43 -4.44
CA THR A 55 -3.33 -11.01 -3.03
C THR A 55 -4.66 -10.33 -2.67
N PRO A 56 -5.79 -11.06 -2.72
CA PRO A 56 -7.11 -10.45 -2.53
C PRO A 56 -7.36 -9.96 -1.09
N ARG A 57 -6.66 -10.54 -0.10
CA ARG A 57 -6.84 -10.24 1.33
C ARG A 57 -5.52 -10.40 2.06
N VAL A 58 -5.17 -9.43 2.93
CA VAL A 58 -3.91 -9.44 3.69
C VAL A 58 -4.09 -8.93 5.11
N GLY A 59 -3.25 -9.43 6.03
CA GLY A 59 -3.21 -9.05 7.45
C GLY A 59 -3.53 -10.23 8.35
N LEU A 60 -2.53 -10.75 9.07
CA LEU A 60 -2.60 -12.02 9.85
C LEU A 60 -3.57 -11.99 11.03
N LYS A 61 -4.07 -10.81 11.42
CA LYS A 61 -5.09 -10.73 12.48
C LYS A 61 -6.46 -11.16 11.97
N GLU A 62 -6.74 -10.94 10.68
CA GLU A 62 -8.05 -11.19 10.07
C GLU A 62 -8.00 -12.27 8.98
N TYR A 63 -6.83 -12.46 8.33
CA TYR A 63 -6.69 -13.34 7.17
C TYR A 63 -5.50 -14.31 7.34
N PRO A 64 -5.50 -15.45 6.63
CA PRO A 64 -4.44 -16.45 6.75
C PRO A 64 -3.10 -16.03 6.12
N GLN A 65 -3.07 -14.91 5.40
CA GLN A 65 -1.88 -14.42 4.71
C GLN A 65 -1.67 -12.93 4.94
N THR A 66 -0.43 -12.48 4.78
CA THR A 66 -0.07 -11.07 4.77
C THR A 66 0.88 -10.76 3.61
N LEU A 67 1.34 -9.52 3.56
CA LEU A 67 2.28 -9.06 2.54
C LEU A 67 3.64 -9.76 2.67
N PRO A 68 4.38 -9.95 1.55
CA PRO A 68 5.71 -10.57 1.53
C PRO A 68 6.77 -9.59 2.05
N LEU A 69 6.66 -9.24 3.33
CA LEU A 69 7.59 -8.36 4.02
C LEU A 69 8.78 -9.18 4.55
N GLU A 70 9.96 -8.60 4.43
CA GLU A 70 11.17 -9.13 5.04
C GLU A 70 11.25 -8.77 6.53
N ASP A 71 12.19 -9.39 7.23
CA ASP A 71 12.46 -9.04 8.63
C ASP A 71 12.80 -7.55 8.77
N HIS A 72 12.24 -6.89 9.79
CA HIS A 72 12.33 -5.44 10.00
C HIS A 72 11.69 -4.58 8.90
N GLU A 73 10.77 -5.12 8.10
CA GLU A 73 9.95 -4.32 7.19
C GLU A 73 8.56 -4.06 7.77
N VAL A 74 8.14 -2.80 7.69
CA VAL A 74 6.84 -2.35 8.17
C VAL A 74 6.09 -1.55 7.09
N VAL A 75 4.78 -1.73 7.06
CA VAL A 75 3.86 -0.89 6.30
C VAL A 75 3.06 -0.07 7.30
N LEU A 76 3.08 1.25 7.16
CA LEU A 76 2.31 2.16 8.01
C LEU A 76 0.95 2.43 7.36
N THR A 77 -0.12 2.19 8.12
CA THR A 77 -1.49 2.45 7.65
C THR A 77 -2.25 3.30 8.67
N PHE A 78 -3.08 4.22 8.17
CA PHE A 78 -3.88 5.14 8.96
C PHE A 78 -5.34 5.07 8.51
N ASP A 79 -6.25 4.88 9.46
CA ASP A 79 -7.69 4.78 9.21
C ASP A 79 -8.44 6.01 9.73
N ASP A 80 -9.70 6.16 9.31
CA ASP A 80 -10.72 7.12 9.76
C ASP A 80 -10.54 8.57 9.31
N GLY A 81 -9.42 8.93 8.68
CA GLY A 81 -9.21 10.27 8.15
C GLY A 81 -10.04 10.61 6.90
N PRO A 82 -9.88 11.82 6.36
CA PRO A 82 -9.03 12.91 6.86
C PRO A 82 -9.70 13.73 7.97
N TRP A 83 -8.98 14.15 8.97
CA TRP A 83 -9.51 14.89 10.12
C TRP A 83 -8.63 16.07 10.55
N LEU A 84 -9.25 17.26 10.76
CA LEU A 84 -8.56 18.41 11.29
C LEU A 84 -8.67 18.45 12.84
N PRO A 85 -7.60 18.82 13.55
CA PRO A 85 -6.27 19.25 13.07
C PRO A 85 -5.23 18.10 13.02
N THR A 86 -5.63 16.84 13.17
CA THR A 86 -4.72 15.72 13.45
C THR A 86 -4.05 15.15 12.21
N THR A 87 -4.78 14.89 11.11
CA THR A 87 -4.18 14.40 9.86
C THR A 87 -3.02 15.28 9.37
N PRO A 88 -3.11 16.66 9.37
CA PRO A 88 -1.97 17.49 9.02
C PRO A 88 -0.73 17.29 9.89
N ARG A 89 -0.90 16.93 11.17
CA ARG A 89 0.22 16.65 12.08
C ARG A 89 0.87 15.31 11.81
N VAL A 90 0.05 14.29 11.47
CA VAL A 90 0.54 12.98 11.01
C VAL A 90 1.35 13.15 9.72
N LEU A 91 0.82 13.87 8.72
CA LEU A 91 1.52 14.16 7.46
C LEU A 91 2.84 14.89 7.71
N ALA A 92 2.86 15.90 8.62
CA ALA A 92 4.09 16.61 8.96
C ALA A 92 5.16 15.69 9.57
N ALA A 93 4.77 14.74 10.43
CA ALA A 93 5.69 13.76 11.02
C ALA A 93 6.25 12.81 9.95
N LEU A 94 5.41 12.30 9.07
CA LEU A 94 5.82 11.43 7.94
C LEU A 94 6.77 12.17 6.98
N ALA A 95 6.43 13.43 6.64
CA ALA A 95 7.25 14.26 5.77
C ALA A 95 8.62 14.59 6.37
N GLN A 96 8.73 14.74 7.69
CA GLN A 96 10.02 14.97 8.36
C GLN A 96 10.99 13.80 8.17
N GLU A 97 10.49 12.59 8.15
CA GLU A 97 11.29 11.37 7.96
C GLU A 97 11.21 10.82 6.51
N CYS A 98 10.62 11.54 5.56
CA CYS A 98 10.40 11.13 4.17
C CYS A 98 9.70 9.76 4.03
N VAL A 99 8.76 9.49 4.90
CA VAL A 99 8.03 8.21 4.96
C VAL A 99 6.71 8.33 4.22
N ARG A 100 6.43 7.37 3.34
CA ARG A 100 5.12 7.21 2.70
C ARG A 100 4.31 6.14 3.42
N ALA A 101 3.00 6.35 3.48
CA ALA A 101 2.05 5.48 4.17
C ALA A 101 0.81 5.25 3.31
N THR A 102 -0.10 4.39 3.78
CA THR A 102 -1.43 4.20 3.19
C THR A 102 -2.49 4.73 4.15
N PHE A 103 -3.42 5.53 3.63
CA PHE A 103 -4.55 6.10 4.37
C PHE A 103 -5.86 5.50 3.88
N PHE A 104 -6.60 4.82 4.75
CA PHE A 104 -7.94 4.31 4.45
C PHE A 104 -8.97 5.35 4.90
N LEU A 105 -9.48 6.12 3.94
CA LEU A 105 -10.29 7.29 4.22
C LEU A 105 -11.78 6.97 4.28
N ILE A 106 -12.47 7.53 5.27
CA ILE A 106 -13.91 7.55 5.34
C ILE A 106 -14.46 8.59 4.35
N GLY A 107 -15.47 8.21 3.57
CA GLY A 107 -16.01 9.04 2.50
C GLY A 107 -16.59 10.38 2.98
N LYS A 108 -17.35 10.40 4.10
CA LYS A 108 -17.93 11.63 4.61
C LYS A 108 -16.86 12.67 5.02
N PRO A 109 -15.89 12.37 5.88
CA PRO A 109 -14.77 13.29 6.13
C PRO A 109 -14.00 13.68 4.85
N ALA A 110 -13.81 12.75 3.90
CA ALA A 110 -13.17 13.07 2.63
C ALA A 110 -13.94 14.12 1.84
N SER A 111 -15.28 14.02 1.80
CA SER A 111 -16.15 15.01 1.14
C SER A 111 -16.15 16.38 1.84
N GLU A 112 -15.98 16.40 3.16
CA GLU A 112 -15.91 17.64 3.97
C GLU A 112 -14.53 18.31 3.87
N HIS A 113 -13.46 17.52 3.62
CA HIS A 113 -12.07 17.99 3.57
C HIS A 113 -11.32 17.60 2.28
N PRO A 114 -11.86 17.92 1.07
CA PRO A 114 -11.27 17.45 -0.18
C PRO A 114 -9.85 17.98 -0.44
N ASN A 115 -9.50 19.16 0.09
CA ASN A 115 -8.14 19.69 0.01
C ASN A 115 -7.14 18.83 0.80
N LEU A 116 -7.58 18.25 1.91
CA LEU A 116 -6.73 17.40 2.72
C LEU A 116 -6.53 16.02 2.06
N VAL A 117 -7.57 15.48 1.38
CA VAL A 117 -7.44 14.27 0.54
C VAL A 117 -6.38 14.49 -0.54
N ARG A 118 -6.48 15.61 -1.29
CA ARG A 118 -5.49 15.95 -2.33
C ARG A 118 -4.10 16.16 -1.77
N ARG A 119 -3.98 16.74 -0.57
CA ARG A 119 -2.69 16.90 0.12
C ARG A 119 -2.07 15.54 0.46
N ILE A 120 -2.83 14.58 1.00
CA ILE A 120 -2.36 13.22 1.29
C ILE A 120 -1.76 12.60 0.01
N ALA A 121 -2.48 12.69 -1.12
CA ALA A 121 -1.99 12.17 -2.40
C ALA A 121 -0.77 12.93 -2.93
N ALA A 122 -0.76 14.26 -2.86
CA ALA A 122 0.35 15.10 -3.34
C ALA A 122 1.65 14.87 -2.54
N GLU A 123 1.56 14.48 -1.26
CA GLU A 123 2.71 14.08 -0.45
C GLU A 123 3.14 12.62 -0.72
N GLY A 124 2.56 11.96 -1.73
CA GLY A 124 2.95 10.65 -2.23
C GLY A 124 2.44 9.47 -1.40
N HIS A 125 1.44 9.67 -0.55
CA HIS A 125 0.79 8.59 0.18
C HIS A 125 -0.25 7.88 -0.66
N THR A 126 -0.45 6.59 -0.41
CA THR A 126 -1.54 5.82 -1.04
C THR A 126 -2.84 6.06 -0.31
N ILE A 127 -3.92 6.28 -1.07
CA ILE A 127 -5.28 6.44 -0.53
C ILE A 127 -6.08 5.17 -0.82
N GLY A 128 -6.56 4.52 0.22
CA GLY A 128 -7.56 3.45 0.18
C GLY A 128 -8.90 3.94 0.71
N HIS A 129 -9.86 3.03 0.85
CA HIS A 129 -11.26 3.34 1.15
C HIS A 129 -11.72 2.65 2.43
N HIS A 130 -12.60 3.33 3.22
CA HIS A 130 -13.05 2.89 4.53
C HIS A 130 -14.54 3.14 4.77
N THR A 131 -15.39 2.87 3.78
CA THR A 131 -16.84 3.12 3.76
C THR A 131 -17.23 4.61 3.76
N TRP A 132 -18.54 4.90 3.79
CA TRP A 132 -19.07 6.27 3.82
C TRP A 132 -19.11 6.86 5.22
N LEU A 133 -19.70 6.14 6.20
CA LEU A 133 -19.94 6.61 7.58
C LEU A 133 -19.26 5.78 8.65
N HIS A 134 -18.42 4.83 8.30
CA HIS A 134 -17.80 3.91 9.26
C HIS A 134 -18.84 3.12 10.07
N ARG A 135 -19.97 2.74 9.45
CA ARG A 135 -20.99 1.91 10.10
C ARG A 135 -20.51 0.47 10.21
N SER A 136 -20.95 -0.23 11.28
CA SER A 136 -20.82 -1.68 11.35
C SER A 136 -21.62 -2.33 10.21
N LEU A 137 -20.93 -2.91 9.24
CA LEU A 137 -21.55 -3.50 8.05
C LEU A 137 -22.28 -4.82 8.38
N MET A 138 -22.01 -5.42 9.54
CA MET A 138 -22.74 -6.60 10.03
C MET A 138 -24.10 -6.25 10.63
N GLN A 139 -24.36 -4.97 10.94
CA GLN A 139 -25.58 -4.51 11.61
C GLN A 139 -26.57 -3.81 10.66
N ILE A 140 -26.25 -3.76 9.38
CA ILE A 140 -27.09 -3.12 8.35
C ILE A 140 -27.48 -4.14 7.27
N LYS A 141 -28.48 -3.77 6.46
CA LYS A 141 -28.95 -4.65 5.38
C LYS A 141 -27.90 -4.77 4.26
N PRO A 142 -27.88 -5.88 3.51
CA PRO A 142 -26.93 -6.04 2.39
C PRO A 142 -26.96 -4.93 1.35
N SER A 143 -28.15 -4.35 1.05
CA SER A 143 -28.27 -3.20 0.15
C SER A 143 -27.59 -1.95 0.71
N GLU A 144 -27.79 -1.67 2.00
CA GLU A 144 -27.16 -0.54 2.69
C GLU A 144 -25.62 -0.76 2.79
N THR A 145 -25.17 -2.01 2.93
CA THR A 145 -23.74 -2.34 2.92
C THR A 145 -23.09 -1.97 1.59
N THR A 146 -23.72 -2.31 0.47
CA THR A 146 -23.22 -1.93 -0.86
C THR A 146 -23.21 -0.40 -1.03
N GLU A 147 -24.26 0.29 -0.59
CA GLU A 147 -24.35 1.76 -0.62
C GLU A 147 -23.25 2.41 0.24
N GLU A 148 -22.96 1.91 1.43
CA GLU A 148 -21.87 2.40 2.30
C GLU A 148 -20.51 2.27 1.62
N ILE A 149 -20.25 1.15 0.94
CA ILE A 149 -19.02 0.91 0.20
C ILE A 149 -18.94 1.85 -1.01
N ASP A 150 -19.96 1.86 -1.86
CA ASP A 150 -19.97 2.60 -3.12
C ASP A 150 -19.96 4.12 -2.92
N HIS A 151 -20.73 4.60 -1.96
CA HIS A 151 -20.76 6.02 -1.62
C HIS A 151 -19.43 6.47 -1.00
N GLY A 152 -18.83 5.61 -0.14
CA GLY A 152 -17.51 5.87 0.44
C GLY A 152 -16.43 6.01 -0.62
N ILE A 153 -16.35 5.06 -1.55
CA ILE A 153 -15.42 5.11 -2.69
C ILE A 153 -15.70 6.36 -3.53
N SER A 154 -16.94 6.59 -3.91
CA SER A 154 -17.32 7.72 -4.78
C SER A 154 -16.97 9.08 -4.18
N ALA A 155 -17.14 9.26 -2.87
CA ALA A 155 -16.80 10.49 -2.19
C ALA A 155 -15.28 10.74 -2.13
N VAL A 156 -14.49 9.70 -1.88
CA VAL A 156 -13.03 9.79 -1.89
C VAL A 156 -12.52 10.10 -3.31
N GLU A 157 -13.04 9.43 -4.34
CA GLU A 157 -12.66 9.67 -5.74
C GLU A 157 -13.06 11.08 -6.21
N MET A 158 -14.25 11.56 -5.80
CA MET A 158 -14.66 12.94 -6.06
C MET A 158 -13.72 13.94 -5.38
N ALA A 159 -13.35 13.72 -4.12
CA ALA A 159 -12.43 14.60 -3.40
C ALA A 159 -11.01 14.60 -4.00
N LEU A 160 -10.54 13.44 -4.44
CA LEU A 160 -9.21 13.23 -4.99
C LEU A 160 -9.07 13.73 -6.44
N ARG A 161 -9.99 13.32 -7.31
CA ARG A 161 -9.89 13.49 -8.77
C ARG A 161 -11.01 14.32 -9.40
N GLY A 162 -12.03 14.72 -8.63
CA GLY A 162 -13.20 15.42 -9.16
C GLY A 162 -14.17 14.53 -9.95
N VAL A 163 -14.10 13.20 -9.77
CA VAL A 163 -14.95 12.22 -10.48
C VAL A 163 -15.67 11.33 -9.47
N ALA A 164 -17.01 11.38 -9.47
CA ALA A 164 -17.82 10.47 -8.67
C ALA A 164 -17.89 9.10 -9.37
N THR A 165 -17.30 8.09 -8.76
CA THR A 165 -17.29 6.72 -9.29
C THR A 165 -17.15 5.70 -8.16
N SER A 166 -17.81 4.56 -8.29
CA SER A 166 -17.61 3.41 -7.38
C SER A 166 -16.44 2.49 -7.80
N THR A 167 -15.73 2.84 -8.88
CA THR A 167 -14.50 2.19 -9.30
C THR A 167 -13.33 3.00 -8.76
N PRO A 168 -12.61 2.49 -7.74
CA PRO A 168 -11.53 3.24 -7.10
C PRO A 168 -10.28 3.32 -8.00
N SER A 169 -9.58 4.47 -7.97
CA SER A 169 -8.28 4.63 -8.62
C SER A 169 -7.18 3.79 -7.92
N THR A 170 -7.33 3.62 -6.61
CA THR A 170 -6.54 2.68 -5.82
C THR A 170 -7.49 1.61 -5.28
N PRO A 171 -7.44 0.36 -5.76
CA PRO A 171 -8.38 -0.69 -5.37
C PRO A 171 -7.98 -1.32 -4.02
N PHE A 172 -7.84 -0.49 -3.00
CA PHE A 172 -7.53 -0.88 -1.63
C PHE A 172 -8.67 -0.50 -0.71
N PHE A 173 -9.09 -1.44 0.11
CA PHE A 173 -10.21 -1.27 1.03
C PHE A 173 -9.89 -1.88 2.39
N ARG A 174 -10.33 -1.23 3.47
CA ARG A 174 -10.36 -1.79 4.81
C ARG A 174 -11.77 -1.66 5.39
N PHE A 175 -12.26 -2.74 5.97
CA PHE A 175 -13.58 -2.75 6.60
C PHE A 175 -13.52 -2.10 7.99
N PRO A 176 -14.49 -1.23 8.36
CA PRO A 176 -14.65 -0.73 9.72
C PRO A 176 -14.68 -1.86 10.75
N GLY A 177 -13.85 -1.72 11.80
CA GLY A 177 -13.74 -2.73 12.84
C GLY A 177 -13.33 -4.13 12.35
N PHE A 178 -12.85 -4.26 11.09
CA PHE A 178 -12.57 -5.52 10.41
C PHE A 178 -13.79 -6.42 10.24
N GLU A 179 -14.99 -5.89 10.38
CA GLU A 179 -16.25 -6.63 10.28
C GLU A 179 -16.55 -7.01 8.83
N THR A 180 -16.48 -8.29 8.51
CA THR A 180 -16.70 -8.83 7.17
C THR A 180 -17.72 -9.95 7.16
N THR A 181 -18.37 -10.17 6.03
CA THR A 181 -19.14 -11.35 5.70
C THR A 181 -18.57 -12.00 4.43
N PRO A 182 -18.82 -13.29 4.16
CA PRO A 182 -18.45 -13.89 2.87
C PRO A 182 -18.95 -13.07 1.68
N ALA A 183 -20.19 -12.58 1.74
CA ALA A 183 -20.78 -11.78 0.66
C ALA A 183 -20.06 -10.45 0.43
N THR A 184 -19.62 -9.74 1.48
CA THR A 184 -18.88 -8.48 1.34
C THR A 184 -17.47 -8.71 0.81
N LEU A 185 -16.83 -9.80 1.23
CA LEU A 185 -15.53 -10.19 0.72
C LEU A 185 -15.58 -10.59 -0.76
N ASP A 186 -16.59 -11.36 -1.16
CA ASP A 186 -16.81 -11.77 -2.55
C ASP A 186 -17.15 -10.57 -3.44
N LEU A 187 -17.94 -9.61 -2.93
CA LEU A 187 -18.25 -8.36 -3.63
C LEU A 187 -16.96 -7.59 -3.96
N LEU A 188 -16.08 -7.35 -3.00
CA LEU A 188 -14.85 -6.61 -3.23
C LEU A 188 -13.87 -7.39 -4.12
N GLN A 189 -13.77 -8.69 -3.93
CA GLN A 189 -12.95 -9.55 -4.79
C GLN A 189 -13.41 -9.54 -6.25
N SER A 190 -14.74 -9.59 -6.49
CA SER A 190 -15.30 -9.51 -7.85
C SER A 190 -15.03 -8.17 -8.56
N ARG A 191 -14.75 -7.12 -7.78
CA ARG A 191 -14.39 -5.78 -8.26
C ARG A 191 -12.87 -5.58 -8.37
N GLY A 192 -12.06 -6.60 -8.08
CA GLY A 192 -10.59 -6.50 -8.08
C GLY A 192 -10.05 -5.59 -6.96
N ILE A 193 -10.76 -5.50 -5.84
CA ILE A 193 -10.37 -4.67 -4.69
C ILE A 193 -9.70 -5.54 -3.63
N VAL A 194 -8.48 -5.15 -3.22
CA VAL A 194 -7.73 -5.80 -2.14
C VAL A 194 -8.29 -5.39 -0.79
N VAL A 195 -8.58 -6.37 0.06
CA VAL A 195 -9.03 -6.12 1.43
C VAL A 195 -7.86 -6.19 2.40
N PHE A 196 -7.67 -5.10 3.13
CA PHE A 196 -6.61 -4.98 4.13
C PHE A 196 -7.14 -5.21 5.54
N GLY A 197 -6.63 -6.26 6.19
CA GLY A 197 -6.58 -6.37 7.62
C GLY A 197 -5.32 -5.71 8.17
N THR A 198 -4.83 -6.23 9.29
CA THR A 198 -3.58 -5.76 9.91
C THR A 198 -2.76 -6.92 10.48
N ASP A 199 -1.47 -6.71 10.72
CA ASP A 199 -0.62 -7.64 11.47
C ASP A 199 -0.42 -7.14 12.90
N LEU A 200 -0.41 -5.81 13.09
CA LEU A 200 -0.15 -5.11 14.33
C LEU A 200 -1.05 -3.88 14.44
N TRP A 201 -1.43 -3.51 15.65
CA TRP A 201 -2.17 -2.26 15.92
C TRP A 201 -1.64 -1.53 17.16
N ALA A 202 -1.83 -0.22 17.19
CA ALA A 202 -1.44 0.63 18.32
C ALA A 202 -2.45 0.62 19.48
N SER A 203 -3.67 0.10 19.28
CA SER A 203 -4.82 0.20 20.19
C SER A 203 -5.22 1.65 20.51
N ASP A 204 -4.98 2.55 19.59
CA ASP A 204 -5.19 4.01 19.75
C ASP A 204 -6.68 4.42 19.76
N TRP A 205 -7.61 3.49 19.64
CA TRP A 205 -9.03 3.66 19.96
C TRP A 205 -9.30 3.63 21.46
N ASP A 206 -8.45 2.97 22.27
CA ASP A 206 -8.58 2.90 23.71
C ASP A 206 -8.03 4.18 24.38
N PRO A 207 -8.63 4.65 25.51
CA PRO A 207 -8.08 5.79 26.24
C PRO A 207 -6.69 5.50 26.80
N MET A 208 -5.68 6.21 26.31
CA MET A 208 -4.30 6.11 26.79
C MET A 208 -3.50 7.38 26.51
N THR A 209 -2.32 7.47 27.13
CA THR A 209 -1.37 8.55 26.83
C THR A 209 -0.55 8.25 25.58
N PRO A 210 -0.03 9.26 24.87
CA PRO A 210 0.87 9.03 23.72
C PRO A 210 2.08 8.15 24.08
N LYS A 211 2.64 8.29 25.28
CA LYS A 211 3.76 7.46 25.76
C LYS A 211 3.37 5.99 25.92
N HIS A 212 2.15 5.73 26.39
CA HIS A 212 1.66 4.35 26.54
C HIS A 212 1.41 3.71 25.17
N GLU A 213 0.79 4.42 24.24
CA GLU A 213 0.58 3.99 22.87
C GLU A 213 1.90 3.64 22.18
N LEU A 214 2.90 4.55 22.28
CA LEU A 214 4.24 4.31 21.75
C LEU A 214 4.86 3.03 22.32
N LYS A 215 4.81 2.85 23.64
CA LYS A 215 5.34 1.63 24.27
C LYS A 215 4.64 0.39 23.77
N LEU A 216 3.32 0.41 23.70
CA LEU A 216 2.50 -0.73 23.29
C LEU A 216 2.80 -1.19 21.87
N ILE A 217 2.88 -0.24 20.91
CA ILE A 217 3.20 -0.60 19.53
C ILE A 217 4.65 -1.09 19.37
N ILE A 218 5.60 -0.50 20.10
CA ILE A 218 6.99 -0.96 20.12
C ILE A 218 7.10 -2.39 20.67
N ASP A 219 6.44 -2.68 21.80
CA ASP A 219 6.46 -4.02 22.38
C ASP A 219 5.91 -5.07 21.40
N ARG A 220 4.81 -4.75 20.73
CA ARG A 220 4.21 -5.62 19.70
C ARG A 220 5.13 -5.80 18.48
N LEU A 221 5.74 -4.71 18.03
CA LEU A 221 6.64 -4.74 16.88
C LEU A 221 7.92 -5.54 17.18
N ASN A 222 8.45 -5.45 18.40
CA ASN A 222 9.62 -6.24 18.81
C ASN A 222 9.37 -7.75 18.79
N ILE A 223 8.13 -8.17 19.05
CA ILE A 223 7.71 -9.57 18.97
C ILE A 223 7.50 -10.00 17.51
N ALA A 224 6.75 -9.21 16.74
CA ALA A 224 6.37 -9.55 15.37
C ALA A 224 7.50 -9.29 14.36
N ARG A 225 8.37 -8.31 14.63
CA ARG A 225 9.53 -7.87 13.84
C ARG A 225 9.20 -7.28 12.47
N LYS A 226 7.99 -7.44 11.97
CA LYS A 226 7.51 -6.94 10.68
C LYS A 226 5.98 -6.91 10.65
N GLY A 227 5.40 -6.21 9.66
CA GLY A 227 3.96 -6.31 9.42
C GLY A 227 3.30 -5.01 8.99
N ILE A 228 2.01 -5.12 8.68
CA ILE A 228 1.10 -4.02 8.44
C ILE A 228 0.67 -3.46 9.79
N ILE A 229 0.98 -2.18 10.05
CA ILE A 229 0.68 -1.51 11.32
C ILE A 229 -0.52 -0.58 11.13
N LEU A 230 -1.53 -0.76 12.00
CA LEU A 230 -2.71 0.08 12.06
C LEU A 230 -2.55 1.19 13.09
N PHE A 231 -2.82 2.41 12.64
CA PHE A 231 -3.06 3.63 13.41
C PHE A 231 -4.34 4.31 12.93
N HIS A 232 -4.81 5.30 13.70
CA HIS A 232 -5.92 6.18 13.27
C HIS A 232 -5.45 7.64 13.30
N ASP A 233 -5.42 8.28 12.13
CA ASP A 233 -4.93 9.66 12.00
C ASP A 233 -5.82 10.74 12.68
N PRO A 234 -7.13 10.51 12.95
CA PRO A 234 -7.92 11.41 13.79
C PRO A 234 -7.50 11.43 15.27
N LYS A 235 -6.71 10.47 15.74
CA LYS A 235 -6.34 10.40 17.17
C LYS A 235 -5.17 11.35 17.48
N ALA A 236 -5.44 12.33 18.35
CA ALA A 236 -4.43 13.31 18.75
C ALA A 236 -3.19 12.68 19.42
N ARG A 237 -3.39 11.54 20.10
CA ARG A 237 -2.30 10.79 20.74
C ARG A 237 -1.39 10.13 19.71
N THR A 238 -1.95 9.54 18.66
CA THR A 238 -1.20 8.99 17.53
C THR A 238 -0.37 10.06 16.85
N ALA A 239 -0.99 11.21 16.51
CA ALA A 239 -0.26 12.34 15.95
C ALA A 239 0.86 12.87 16.88
N ALA A 240 0.69 12.73 18.20
CA ALA A 240 1.70 13.17 19.17
C ALA A 240 2.86 12.18 19.34
N MET A 241 2.60 10.85 19.28
CA MET A 241 3.65 9.84 19.48
C MET A 241 4.39 9.46 18.19
N LEU A 242 3.79 9.73 17.02
CA LEU A 242 4.31 9.28 15.73
C LEU A 242 5.76 9.72 15.45
N PRO A 243 6.21 10.96 15.77
CA PRO A 243 7.62 11.34 15.60
C PRO A 243 8.58 10.45 16.38
N ASP A 244 8.22 10.06 17.61
CA ASP A 244 9.04 9.18 18.44
C ASP A 244 9.02 7.74 17.93
N PHE A 245 7.89 7.28 17.38
CA PHE A 245 7.81 5.97 16.74
C PHE A 245 8.64 5.88 15.46
N LEU A 246 8.60 6.89 14.59
CA LEU A 246 9.44 6.94 13.39
C LEU A 246 10.94 6.97 13.74
N ARG A 247 11.31 7.70 14.79
CA ARG A 247 12.69 7.68 15.32
C ARG A 247 13.07 6.30 15.82
N TYR A 248 12.19 5.63 16.58
CA TYR A 248 12.41 4.26 17.02
C TYR A 248 12.64 3.31 15.85
N LEU A 249 11.83 3.38 14.79
CA LEU A 249 12.01 2.56 13.60
C LEU A 249 13.40 2.76 12.99
N LYS A 250 13.83 4.02 12.85
CA LYS A 250 15.15 4.39 12.32
C LYS A 250 16.29 3.84 13.18
N ASP A 251 16.25 4.09 14.49
CA ASP A 251 17.30 3.73 15.43
C ASP A 251 17.45 2.20 15.59
N ASN A 252 16.36 1.45 15.29
CA ASN A 252 16.36 -0.02 15.36
C ASN A 252 16.36 -0.68 13.97
N HIS A 253 16.78 0.04 12.93
CA HIS A 253 16.98 -0.46 11.57
C HIS A 253 15.73 -1.06 10.91
N TYR A 254 14.55 -0.63 11.31
CA TYR A 254 13.33 -0.94 10.56
C TYR A 254 13.29 -0.18 9.25
N ARG A 255 12.64 -0.77 8.27
CA ARG A 255 12.50 -0.26 6.91
C ARG A 255 11.03 -0.07 6.59
N VAL A 256 10.65 1.10 6.10
CA VAL A 256 9.28 1.35 5.68
C VAL A 256 9.10 0.94 4.23
N VAL A 257 8.04 0.16 3.98
CA VAL A 257 7.59 -0.27 2.65
C VAL A 257 6.30 0.46 2.30
N HIS A 258 6.27 1.09 1.14
CA HIS A 258 5.09 1.79 0.62
C HIS A 258 4.30 0.88 -0.32
N LEU A 259 2.98 0.86 -0.17
CA LEU A 259 2.09 0.05 -1.00
C LEU A 259 1.53 0.86 -2.16
N VAL A 260 1.52 0.25 -3.34
CA VAL A 260 0.85 0.78 -4.53
C VAL A 260 0.03 -0.33 -5.20
N PRO A 261 -1.08 -0.02 -5.90
CA PRO A 261 -1.79 -1.02 -6.69
C PRO A 261 -0.97 -1.43 -7.92
N THR A 262 -1.15 -2.68 -8.37
CA THR A 262 -0.73 -3.08 -9.72
C THR A 262 -1.75 -2.56 -10.74
N GLY A 263 -1.32 -1.95 -11.81
CA GLY A 263 -2.21 -1.52 -12.90
C GLY A 263 -1.51 -0.61 -13.90
N PRO A 264 -1.99 -0.54 -15.14
CA PRO A 264 -1.49 0.40 -16.12
C PRO A 264 -1.91 1.83 -15.70
N GLY A 265 -0.96 2.72 -15.48
CA GLY A 265 -1.20 4.15 -15.35
C GLY A 265 -1.08 4.74 -13.94
N VAL A 266 -0.46 4.06 -13.01
CA VAL A 266 0.00 4.70 -11.77
C VAL A 266 1.49 4.98 -11.93
N ASP A 267 1.82 5.96 -12.77
CA ASP A 267 3.16 6.55 -12.83
C ASP A 267 3.34 7.39 -11.55
N PHE A 268 3.93 6.76 -10.54
CA PHE A 268 4.47 7.49 -9.39
C PHE A 268 5.86 8.06 -9.72
N ASP A 269 6.07 8.48 -10.97
CA ASP A 269 7.25 9.25 -11.36
C ASP A 269 7.12 10.64 -10.75
N GLY A 270 7.73 10.77 -9.56
CA GLY A 270 8.35 11.96 -9.04
C GLY A 270 7.83 13.33 -9.48
N ALA A 271 6.60 13.71 -9.11
CA ALA A 271 6.27 15.12 -8.99
C ALA A 271 6.42 15.51 -7.51
N LEU A 272 7.59 16.02 -7.16
CA LEU A 272 7.82 16.92 -6.04
C LEU A 272 7.95 18.33 -6.61
#